data_ff69cf8f9d4457b9a00e05f1f77541ca
#
_entry.id   ff69cf8f9d4457b9a00e05f1f77541ca
#
_cell.length_a   1.000
_cell.length_b   1.000
_cell.length_c   1.000
_cell.angle_alpha   90.00
_cell.angle_beta   90.00
_cell.angle_gamma   90.00
#
_symmetry.space_group_name_H-M   'P 1'
#
loop_
_entity.id
_entity.type
_entity.pdbx_description
1 polymer ?
#
loop_
_entity_poly.entity_id
_entity_poly.type
_entity_poly.pdbx_seq_one_letter_code
_entity_poly.pdbx_strand_id
1 'polypeptide(L)'
;MYGIFMESLVIFKLYTGLKLLLALTALCWIYLLFKEKDKRVRILLVYAPILIVALFLFPVSRKAFVAAGLDGETYYRILWTIPMGVITAYGACRLFAAHKRIGLVITAALIVLCGSYVYKNEYISKAENLYHIPDTVIKICDRITPDNPNATVTAVMPPELIHFVRQYDAGIRMPYGREMLVARWDYYNAVYEAMEKPEVVNMETLLEAVRADYCRYLVMDEGKKTDVPPEDAGLILLDIIDGYRIYEDPVTAQVVEGWMEYYEKEEE
;
A
#
# COMPACT_ATOMS: atom_id res chain seq x y z
N MET A 1 21.22 10.25 20.53
CA MET A 1 19.87 10.74 20.95
C MET A 1 19.42 11.99 20.19
N TYR A 2 20.31 12.96 19.94
CA TYR A 2 19.97 14.17 19.16
C TYR A 2 19.46 13.85 17.74
N GLY A 3 20.11 12.94 17.02
CA GLY A 3 19.67 12.54 15.67
C GLY A 3 18.25 11.95 15.64
N ILE A 4 17.89 11.11 16.61
CA ILE A 4 16.56 10.51 16.73
C ILE A 4 15.50 11.60 17.00
N PHE A 5 15.82 12.58 17.85
CA PHE A 5 14.90 13.70 18.13
C PHE A 5 14.68 14.55 16.86
N MET A 6 15.75 14.88 16.15
CA MET A 6 15.64 15.64 14.89
C MET A 6 14.85 14.88 13.82
N GLU A 7 15.07 13.59 13.70
CA GLU A 7 14.30 12.73 12.80
C GLU A 7 12.80 12.72 13.18
N SER A 8 12.49 12.59 14.47
CA SER A 8 11.09 12.66 14.94
C SER A 8 10.45 14.02 14.63
N LEU A 9 11.19 15.12 14.75
CA LEU A 9 10.70 16.45 14.35
C LEU A 9 10.44 16.55 12.85
N VAL A 10 11.34 16.00 12.01
CA VAL A 10 11.15 15.97 10.56
C VAL A 10 9.90 15.16 10.20
N ILE A 11 9.75 13.98 10.79
CA ILE A 11 8.57 13.12 10.58
C ILE A 11 7.29 13.85 11.05
N PHE A 12 7.32 14.49 12.22
CA PHE A 12 6.17 15.28 12.70
C PHE A 12 5.81 16.42 11.74
N LYS A 13 6.81 17.12 11.21
CA LYS A 13 6.61 18.17 10.20
C LYS A 13 6.01 17.60 8.91
N LEU A 14 6.50 16.46 8.42
CA LEU A 14 5.97 15.79 7.23
C LEU A 14 4.53 15.32 7.45
N TYR A 15 4.24 14.71 8.60
CA TYR A 15 2.91 14.23 8.95
C TYR A 15 1.89 15.37 9.03
N THR A 16 2.22 16.46 9.71
CA THR A 16 1.31 17.61 9.88
C THR A 16 1.29 18.52 8.66
N GLY A 17 2.33 18.49 7.83
CA GLY A 17 2.55 19.40 6.71
C GLY A 17 2.63 20.88 7.12
N LEU A 18 2.60 21.21 8.43
CA LEU A 18 2.52 22.57 8.99
C LEU A 18 1.46 23.44 8.32
N LYS A 19 0.33 22.83 7.90
CA LYS A 19 -0.75 23.50 7.18
C LYS A 19 -1.66 24.28 8.15
N LEU A 20 -2.42 25.21 7.60
CA LEU A 20 -3.41 26.01 8.37
C LEU A 20 -4.41 25.15 9.17
N LEU A 21 -4.73 23.96 8.68
CA LEU A 21 -5.59 23.01 9.40
C LEU A 21 -4.98 22.60 10.76
N LEU A 22 -3.64 22.42 10.83
CA LEU A 22 -2.96 22.17 12.10
C LEU A 22 -3.12 23.35 13.06
N ALA A 23 -2.98 24.59 12.57
CA ALA A 23 -3.18 25.78 13.37
C ALA A 23 -4.60 25.87 13.90
N LEU A 24 -5.61 25.56 13.07
CA LEU A 24 -7.01 25.51 13.49
C LEU A 24 -7.23 24.45 14.58
N THR A 25 -6.67 23.26 14.41
CA THR A 25 -6.72 22.18 15.41
C THR A 25 -6.06 22.62 16.72
N ALA A 26 -4.87 23.25 16.63
CA ALA A 26 -4.15 23.75 17.80
C ALA A 26 -4.93 24.83 18.56
N LEU A 27 -5.58 25.75 17.86
CA LEU A 27 -6.45 26.76 18.48
C LEU A 27 -7.64 26.10 19.21
N CYS A 28 -8.32 25.16 18.61
CA CYS A 28 -9.39 24.41 19.24
C CYS A 28 -8.87 23.62 20.45
N TRP A 29 -7.70 23.03 20.35
CA TRP A 29 -7.06 22.28 21.43
C TRP A 29 -6.70 23.15 22.61
N ILE A 30 -6.08 24.32 22.39
CA ILE A 30 -5.78 25.32 23.41
C ILE A 30 -7.08 25.81 24.09
N TYR A 31 -8.14 26.08 23.31
CA TYR A 31 -9.44 26.43 23.84
C TYR A 31 -9.98 25.35 24.79
N LEU A 32 -9.96 24.08 24.39
CA LEU A 32 -10.41 22.96 25.21
C LEU A 32 -9.56 22.80 26.48
N LEU A 33 -8.25 23.00 26.40
CA LEU A 33 -7.36 22.96 27.56
C LEU A 33 -7.80 23.90 28.69
N PHE A 34 -8.22 25.11 28.33
CA PHE A 34 -8.57 26.13 29.30
C PHE A 34 -10.06 26.18 29.65
N LYS A 35 -10.96 25.80 28.75
CA LYS A 35 -12.42 26.04 28.91
C LYS A 35 -13.23 24.76 29.10
N GLU A 36 -12.74 23.60 28.71
CA GLU A 36 -13.48 22.35 28.91
C GLU A 36 -13.47 21.93 30.37
N LYS A 37 -14.65 21.63 30.91
CA LYS A 37 -14.86 21.25 32.31
C LYS A 37 -15.07 19.76 32.50
N ASP A 38 -15.53 19.06 31.46
CA ASP A 38 -15.74 17.62 31.53
C ASP A 38 -14.38 16.90 31.60
N LYS A 39 -14.15 16.21 32.70
CA LYS A 39 -12.90 15.49 32.98
C LYS A 39 -12.62 14.39 31.95
N ARG A 40 -13.65 13.68 31.46
CA ARG A 40 -13.48 12.60 30.48
C ARG A 40 -13.04 13.15 29.14
N VAL A 41 -13.68 14.22 28.69
CA VAL A 41 -13.35 14.93 27.46
C VAL A 41 -11.93 15.51 27.53
N ARG A 42 -11.55 16.12 28.65
CA ARG A 42 -10.17 16.62 28.83
C ARG A 42 -9.13 15.52 28.77
N ILE A 43 -9.38 14.38 29.39
CA ILE A 43 -8.46 13.25 29.33
C ILE A 43 -8.29 12.81 27.87
N LEU A 44 -9.40 12.61 27.15
CA LEU A 44 -9.38 12.00 25.80
C LEU A 44 -8.88 12.98 24.72
N LEU A 45 -9.40 14.22 24.72
CA LEU A 45 -9.14 15.18 23.64
C LEU A 45 -8.02 16.19 23.94
N VAL A 46 -7.54 16.27 25.19
CA VAL A 46 -6.48 17.21 25.56
C VAL A 46 -5.25 16.48 26.06
N TYR A 47 -5.35 15.72 27.14
CA TYR A 47 -4.18 15.16 27.81
C TYR A 47 -3.59 13.95 27.04
N ALA A 48 -4.43 13.06 26.50
CA ALA A 48 -3.94 11.93 25.74
C ALA A 48 -3.18 12.37 24.48
N PRO A 49 -3.67 13.29 23.64
CA PRO A 49 -2.90 13.84 22.53
C PRO A 49 -1.59 14.52 22.94
N ILE A 50 -1.56 15.29 24.05
CA ILE A 50 -0.32 15.89 24.57
C ILE A 50 0.69 14.79 24.90
N LEU A 51 0.24 13.76 25.62
CA LEU A 51 1.09 12.64 26.00
C LEU A 51 1.62 11.89 24.76
N ILE A 52 0.77 11.66 23.76
CA ILE A 52 1.18 11.00 22.50
C ILE A 52 2.26 11.81 21.78
N VAL A 53 2.08 13.13 21.63
CA VAL A 53 3.08 14.00 21.00
C VAL A 53 4.37 14.03 21.82
N ALA A 54 4.27 14.16 23.15
CA ALA A 54 5.43 14.16 24.03
C ALA A 54 6.22 12.84 23.93
N LEU A 55 5.54 11.70 23.99
CA LEU A 55 6.16 10.38 23.82
C LEU A 55 6.75 10.21 22.43
N PHE A 56 6.07 10.68 21.37
CA PHE A 56 6.58 10.60 20.01
C PHE A 56 7.89 11.37 19.84
N LEU A 57 7.99 12.55 20.40
CA LEU A 57 9.18 13.40 20.32
C LEU A 57 10.31 12.94 21.27
N PHE A 58 9.99 12.13 22.29
CA PHE A 58 10.97 11.69 23.26
C PHE A 58 11.83 10.53 22.73
N PRO A 59 13.16 10.69 22.56
CA PRO A 59 14.00 9.70 21.89
C PRO A 59 14.00 8.30 22.54
N VAL A 60 13.82 8.23 23.86
CA VAL A 60 13.81 6.97 24.61
C VAL A 60 12.58 6.14 24.29
N SER A 61 11.44 6.78 24.04
CA SER A 61 10.20 6.08 23.65
C SER A 61 10.37 5.32 22.34
N ARG A 62 11.02 5.95 21.34
CA ARG A 62 11.31 5.28 20.06
C ARG A 62 12.28 4.11 20.23
N LYS A 63 13.32 4.29 21.06
CA LYS A 63 14.24 3.18 21.37
C LYS A 63 13.54 2.01 22.06
N ALA A 64 12.66 2.30 23.03
CA ALA A 64 11.88 1.29 23.72
C ALA A 64 10.93 0.55 22.77
N PHE A 65 10.29 1.29 21.83
CA PHE A 65 9.41 0.74 20.81
C PHE A 65 10.15 -0.27 19.91
N VAL A 66 11.33 0.11 19.41
CA VAL A 66 12.17 -0.77 18.59
C VAL A 66 12.69 -1.95 19.39
N ALA A 67 13.10 -1.75 20.65
CA ALA A 67 13.56 -2.82 21.53
C ALA A 67 12.44 -3.84 21.86
N ALA A 68 11.18 -3.43 21.81
CA ALA A 68 10.03 -4.32 21.93
C ALA A 68 9.72 -5.13 20.65
N GLY A 69 10.59 -5.08 19.64
CA GLY A 69 10.42 -5.81 18.37
C GLY A 69 9.45 -5.15 17.38
N LEU A 70 9.08 -3.89 17.61
CA LEU A 70 8.22 -3.14 16.72
C LEU A 70 9.04 -2.38 15.66
N ASP A 71 8.51 -2.27 14.44
CA ASP A 71 9.21 -1.62 13.34
C ASP A 71 9.39 -0.11 13.60
N GLY A 72 10.64 0.32 13.71
CA GLY A 72 11.00 1.73 13.95
C GLY A 72 10.59 2.68 12.82
N GLU A 73 10.37 2.17 11.62
CA GLU A 73 9.95 2.98 10.47
C GLU A 73 8.47 3.31 10.50
N THR A 74 7.67 2.44 11.10
CA THR A 74 6.23 2.66 11.29
C THR A 74 5.91 3.42 12.57
N TYR A 75 6.92 3.82 13.35
CA TYR A 75 6.73 4.56 14.61
C TYR A 75 5.86 5.82 14.46
N TYR A 76 5.90 6.49 13.32
CA TYR A 76 5.07 7.67 13.03
C TYR A 76 3.56 7.38 13.09
N ARG A 77 3.14 6.11 12.93
CA ARG A 77 1.71 5.71 12.99
C ARG A 77 1.08 5.99 14.35
N ILE A 78 1.88 6.13 15.40
CA ILE A 78 1.39 6.56 16.72
C ILE A 78 0.67 7.91 16.62
N LEU A 79 1.10 8.81 15.75
CA LEU A 79 0.43 10.09 15.52
C LEU A 79 -0.99 9.96 14.95
N TRP A 80 -1.30 8.84 14.26
CA TRP A 80 -2.66 8.58 13.75
C TRP A 80 -3.70 8.39 14.86
N THR A 81 -3.26 8.06 16.08
CA THR A 81 -4.13 7.92 17.23
C THR A 81 -4.64 9.28 17.77
N ILE A 82 -4.06 10.40 17.30
CA ILE A 82 -4.50 11.75 17.67
C ILE A 82 -5.75 12.10 16.84
N PRO A 83 -6.92 12.24 17.46
CA PRO A 83 -8.17 12.50 16.75
C PRO A 83 -8.33 13.97 16.36
N MET A 84 -7.46 14.51 15.49
CA MET A 84 -7.41 15.94 15.14
C MET A 84 -8.77 16.47 14.65
N GLY A 85 -9.47 15.71 13.80
CA GLY A 85 -10.78 16.08 13.31
C GLY A 85 -11.82 16.24 14.43
N VAL A 86 -11.81 15.29 15.40
CA VAL A 86 -12.72 15.34 16.57
C VAL A 86 -12.38 16.53 17.49
N ILE A 87 -11.09 16.78 17.74
CA ILE A 87 -10.63 17.93 18.53
C ILE A 87 -11.11 19.24 17.90
N THR A 88 -10.94 19.39 16.58
CA THR A 88 -11.36 20.59 15.85
C THR A 88 -12.87 20.75 15.88
N ALA A 89 -13.64 19.70 15.56
CA ALA A 89 -15.10 19.75 15.55
C ALA A 89 -15.68 20.03 16.93
N TYR A 90 -15.24 19.29 17.95
CA TYR A 90 -15.72 19.46 19.31
C TYR A 90 -15.32 20.83 19.88
N GLY A 91 -14.07 21.24 19.67
CA GLY A 91 -13.59 22.57 20.11
C GLY A 91 -14.39 23.71 19.48
N ALA A 92 -14.67 23.62 18.18
CA ALA A 92 -15.53 24.58 17.49
C ALA A 92 -16.97 24.58 18.03
N CYS A 93 -17.58 23.41 18.23
CA CYS A 93 -18.92 23.30 18.83
C CYS A 93 -19.00 23.95 20.22
N ARG A 94 -17.95 23.80 21.01
CA ARG A 94 -17.88 24.43 22.36
C ARG A 94 -17.65 25.95 22.29
N LEU A 95 -16.79 26.38 21.35
CA LEU A 95 -16.52 27.81 21.11
C LEU A 95 -17.79 28.56 20.69
N PHE A 96 -18.56 27.97 19.78
CA PHE A 96 -19.79 28.55 19.24
C PHE A 96 -21.07 28.06 19.93
N ALA A 97 -21.01 27.64 21.20
CA ALA A 97 -22.15 27.05 21.90
C ALA A 97 -23.41 27.94 21.91
N ALA A 98 -23.24 29.30 21.95
CA ALA A 98 -24.32 30.25 21.89
C ALA A 98 -24.93 30.45 20.50
N HIS A 99 -24.15 30.21 19.42
CA HIS A 99 -24.55 30.47 18.02
C HIS A 99 -24.25 29.28 17.11
N LYS A 100 -24.83 28.13 17.41
CA LYS A 100 -24.49 26.83 16.80
C LYS A 100 -24.54 26.83 15.27
N ARG A 101 -25.54 27.45 14.63
CA ARG A 101 -25.69 27.51 13.18
C ARG A 101 -24.56 28.30 12.50
N ILE A 102 -24.26 29.49 13.09
CA ILE A 102 -23.17 30.36 12.61
C ILE A 102 -21.83 29.64 12.80
N GLY A 103 -21.63 29.04 13.99
CA GLY A 103 -20.41 28.26 14.27
C GLY A 103 -20.18 27.10 13.30
N LEU A 104 -21.24 26.37 12.95
CA LEU A 104 -21.16 25.30 11.96
C LEU A 104 -20.68 25.83 10.60
N VAL A 105 -21.30 26.90 10.11
CA VAL A 105 -20.94 27.48 8.79
C VAL A 105 -19.51 28.01 8.82
N ILE A 106 -19.12 28.76 9.85
CA ILE A 106 -17.75 29.30 9.96
C ILE A 106 -16.74 28.18 10.06
N THR A 107 -16.99 27.15 10.89
CA THR A 107 -16.04 26.03 11.04
C THR A 107 -15.92 25.23 9.76
N ALA A 108 -17.00 24.93 9.07
CA ALA A 108 -16.98 24.25 7.79
C ALA A 108 -16.19 25.06 6.73
N ALA A 109 -16.45 26.36 6.64
CA ALA A 109 -15.70 27.24 5.74
C ALA A 109 -14.20 27.26 6.07
N LEU A 110 -13.83 27.37 7.35
CA LEU A 110 -12.42 27.32 7.76
C LEU A 110 -11.75 25.98 7.45
N ILE A 111 -12.44 24.86 7.66
CA ILE A 111 -11.90 23.53 7.30
C ILE A 111 -11.64 23.45 5.78
N VAL A 112 -12.57 23.92 4.97
CA VAL A 112 -12.42 23.93 3.49
C VAL A 112 -11.28 24.85 3.08
N LEU A 113 -11.17 26.06 3.64
CA LEU A 113 -10.12 27.03 3.30
C LEU A 113 -8.73 26.61 3.80
N CYS A 114 -8.67 26.00 4.98
CA CYS A 114 -7.41 25.54 5.58
C CYS A 114 -6.96 24.16 5.06
N GLY A 115 -7.87 23.40 4.47
CA GLY A 115 -7.61 22.08 3.93
C GLY A 115 -6.91 22.12 2.56
N SER A 116 -6.62 20.94 2.06
CA SER A 116 -6.13 20.73 0.70
C SER A 116 -7.05 19.74 0.00
N TYR A 117 -7.27 19.97 -1.29
CA TYR A 117 -8.02 19.02 -2.10
C TYR A 117 -7.24 17.71 -2.22
N VAL A 118 -7.87 16.59 -1.86
CA VAL A 118 -7.22 15.27 -1.75
C VAL A 118 -6.54 14.87 -3.06
N TYR A 119 -7.18 15.07 -4.20
CA TYR A 119 -6.65 14.70 -5.51
C TYR A 119 -5.59 15.65 -6.08
N LYS A 120 -5.11 16.64 -5.29
CA LYS A 120 -3.89 17.41 -5.62
C LYS A 120 -2.63 16.75 -5.10
N ASN A 121 -2.74 15.62 -4.43
CA ASN A 121 -1.61 14.86 -3.91
C ASN A 121 -1.11 13.90 -5.00
N GLU A 122 0.20 13.87 -5.23
CA GLU A 122 0.84 12.96 -6.20
C GLU A 122 0.65 11.47 -5.89
N TYR A 123 0.35 11.14 -4.63
CA TYR A 123 0.11 9.76 -4.16
C TYR A 123 -1.36 9.34 -4.19
N ILE A 124 -2.28 10.22 -4.64
CA ILE A 124 -3.72 9.94 -4.63
C ILE A 124 -4.27 10.31 -6.00
N SER A 125 -4.68 9.31 -6.76
CA SER A 125 -5.40 9.45 -8.01
C SER A 125 -6.91 9.25 -7.82
N LYS A 126 -7.70 9.73 -8.78
CA LYS A 126 -9.11 9.38 -8.87
C LYS A 126 -9.22 7.92 -9.31
N ALA A 127 -10.09 7.16 -8.65
CA ALA A 127 -10.33 5.77 -9.02
C ALA A 127 -10.85 5.66 -10.47
N GLU A 128 -10.27 4.72 -11.23
CA GLU A 128 -10.65 4.39 -12.59
C GLU A 128 -11.87 3.45 -12.61
N ASN A 129 -11.97 2.60 -11.60
CA ASN A 129 -13.00 1.57 -11.48
C ASN A 129 -13.43 1.38 -10.01
N LEU A 130 -14.39 0.47 -9.78
CA LEU A 130 -14.91 0.15 -8.44
C LEU A 130 -13.89 -0.52 -7.51
N TYR A 131 -12.85 -1.14 -8.07
CA TYR A 131 -11.80 -1.84 -7.29
C TYR A 131 -10.69 -0.89 -6.81
N HIS A 132 -10.65 0.35 -7.33
CA HIS A 132 -9.62 1.35 -7.01
C HIS A 132 -8.19 0.90 -7.36
N ILE A 133 -8.06 0.14 -8.44
CA ILE A 133 -6.79 -0.34 -9.00
C ILE A 133 -6.70 0.04 -10.49
N PRO A 134 -5.51 -0.02 -11.13
CA PRO A 134 -5.39 0.24 -12.56
C PRO A 134 -6.23 -0.75 -13.39
N ASP A 135 -6.94 -0.24 -14.41
CA ASP A 135 -7.73 -1.07 -15.33
C ASP A 135 -6.89 -2.12 -16.06
N THR A 136 -5.61 -1.82 -16.31
CA THR A 136 -4.64 -2.77 -16.88
C THR A 136 -4.52 -4.04 -16.06
N VAL A 137 -4.47 -3.92 -14.72
CA VAL A 137 -4.41 -5.10 -13.82
C VAL A 137 -5.65 -5.96 -13.97
N ILE A 138 -6.84 -5.34 -14.03
CA ILE A 138 -8.12 -6.06 -14.20
C ILE A 138 -8.09 -6.86 -15.50
N LYS A 139 -7.76 -6.21 -16.63
CA LYS A 139 -7.72 -6.85 -17.95
C LYS A 139 -6.72 -8.02 -17.99
N ILE A 140 -5.53 -7.86 -17.38
CA ILE A 140 -4.52 -8.91 -17.33
C ILE A 140 -5.01 -10.07 -16.45
N CYS A 141 -5.55 -9.78 -15.27
CA CYS A 141 -6.09 -10.82 -14.39
C CYS A 141 -7.22 -11.59 -15.06
N ASP A 142 -8.20 -10.91 -15.66
CA ASP A 142 -9.32 -11.53 -16.38
C ASP A 142 -8.85 -12.43 -17.52
N ARG A 143 -7.69 -12.10 -18.15
CA ARG A 143 -7.12 -12.88 -19.25
C ARG A 143 -6.52 -14.20 -18.81
N ILE A 144 -6.02 -14.27 -17.56
CA ILE A 144 -5.31 -15.45 -17.04
C ILE A 144 -6.08 -16.20 -15.95
N THR A 145 -7.17 -15.62 -15.44
CA THR A 145 -8.04 -16.29 -14.46
C THR A 145 -8.72 -17.51 -15.09
N PRO A 146 -8.65 -18.69 -14.46
CA PRO A 146 -9.30 -19.87 -14.98
C PRO A 146 -10.82 -19.79 -14.87
N ASP A 147 -11.54 -20.46 -15.76
CA ASP A 147 -13.01 -20.54 -15.74
C ASP A 147 -13.55 -21.19 -14.45
N ASN A 148 -12.81 -22.10 -13.84
CA ASN A 148 -13.16 -22.70 -12.56
C ASN A 148 -12.81 -21.76 -11.40
N PRO A 149 -13.80 -21.25 -10.66
CA PRO A 149 -13.57 -20.29 -9.57
C PRO A 149 -12.77 -20.85 -8.38
N ASN A 150 -12.64 -22.17 -8.28
CA ASN A 150 -11.84 -22.83 -7.23
C ASN A 150 -10.40 -23.12 -7.69
N ALA A 151 -10.13 -22.99 -8.97
CA ALA A 151 -8.78 -23.18 -9.48
C ALA A 151 -7.89 -21.97 -9.15
N THR A 152 -6.61 -22.24 -8.91
CA THR A 152 -5.60 -21.21 -8.72
C THR A 152 -4.55 -21.32 -9.81
N VAL A 153 -4.03 -20.18 -10.23
CA VAL A 153 -2.92 -20.12 -11.19
C VAL A 153 -1.74 -19.38 -10.57
N THR A 154 -0.53 -19.70 -11.03
CA THR A 154 0.66 -18.95 -10.66
C THR A 154 1.12 -18.14 -11.86
N ALA A 155 1.33 -16.84 -11.66
CA ALA A 155 1.73 -15.89 -12.67
C ALA A 155 2.88 -15.00 -12.18
N VAL A 156 3.86 -14.77 -13.03
CA VAL A 156 4.90 -13.76 -12.82
C VAL A 156 4.35 -12.42 -13.28
N MET A 157 4.45 -11.41 -12.42
CA MET A 157 3.94 -10.06 -12.67
C MET A 157 5.05 -9.02 -12.54
N PRO A 158 5.06 -7.99 -13.39
CA PRO A 158 5.95 -6.86 -13.25
C PRO A 158 5.80 -6.14 -11.89
N PRO A 159 6.87 -5.52 -11.37
CA PRO A 159 6.89 -4.87 -10.06
C PRO A 159 5.75 -3.89 -9.81
N GLU A 160 5.35 -3.12 -10.80
CA GLU A 160 4.30 -2.10 -10.72
C GLU A 160 2.89 -2.70 -10.58
N LEU A 161 2.66 -3.95 -11.01
CA LEU A 161 1.36 -4.62 -10.98
C LEU A 161 1.15 -5.48 -9.74
N ILE A 162 2.23 -6.01 -9.12
CA ILE A 162 2.13 -6.99 -8.03
C ILE A 162 1.33 -6.52 -6.81
N HIS A 163 1.28 -5.20 -6.57
CA HIS A 163 0.52 -4.64 -5.44
C HIS A 163 -0.98 -4.81 -5.58
N PHE A 164 -1.48 -4.94 -6.80
CA PHE A 164 -2.90 -4.86 -7.13
C PHE A 164 -3.52 -6.22 -7.48
N VAL A 165 -2.72 -7.16 -7.98
CA VAL A 165 -3.21 -8.47 -8.46
C VAL A 165 -4.03 -9.19 -7.40
N ARG A 166 -3.49 -9.37 -6.19
CA ARG A 166 -4.21 -10.03 -5.09
C ARG A 166 -5.38 -9.23 -4.52
N GLN A 167 -5.44 -7.92 -4.79
CA GLN A 167 -6.58 -7.10 -4.41
C GLN A 167 -7.78 -7.42 -5.32
N TYR A 168 -7.52 -7.77 -6.57
CA TYR A 168 -8.53 -8.09 -7.55
C TYR A 168 -8.92 -9.57 -7.51
N ASP A 169 -7.94 -10.47 -7.64
CA ASP A 169 -8.15 -11.91 -7.63
C ASP A 169 -7.14 -12.64 -6.72
N ALA A 170 -7.66 -13.26 -5.67
CA ALA A 170 -6.87 -14.04 -4.72
C ALA A 170 -6.45 -15.41 -5.27
N GLY A 171 -7.08 -15.90 -6.35
CA GLY A 171 -6.75 -17.14 -7.04
C GLY A 171 -5.46 -17.05 -7.85
N ILE A 172 -5.00 -15.82 -8.17
CA ILE A 172 -3.74 -15.61 -8.88
C ILE A 172 -2.60 -15.55 -7.85
N ARG A 173 -1.78 -16.57 -7.84
CA ARG A 173 -0.57 -16.66 -7.02
C ARG A 173 0.61 -16.06 -7.76
N MET A 174 1.54 -15.47 -7.02
CA MET A 174 2.77 -14.90 -7.58
C MET A 174 3.98 -15.50 -6.84
N PRO A 175 5.09 -15.81 -7.53
CA PRO A 175 6.29 -16.36 -6.91
C PRO A 175 6.96 -15.38 -5.97
N TYR A 176 6.76 -14.09 -6.18
CA TYR A 176 7.25 -13.01 -5.33
C TYR A 176 6.20 -11.92 -5.15
N GLY A 177 6.39 -11.06 -4.18
CA GLY A 177 5.53 -9.93 -3.87
C GLY A 177 6.32 -8.66 -3.58
N ARG A 178 5.68 -7.72 -2.92
CA ARG A 178 6.24 -6.39 -2.61
C ARG A 178 7.54 -6.42 -1.78
N GLU A 179 7.83 -7.51 -1.10
CA GLU A 179 9.06 -7.69 -0.33
C GLU A 179 10.30 -7.58 -1.20
N MET A 180 10.21 -7.98 -2.48
CA MET A 180 11.31 -7.86 -3.44
C MET A 180 11.59 -6.42 -3.87
N LEU A 181 10.61 -5.51 -3.72
CA LEU A 181 10.75 -4.10 -4.11
C LEU A 181 11.50 -3.25 -3.07
N VAL A 182 11.76 -3.80 -1.89
CA VAL A 182 12.40 -3.10 -0.79
C VAL A 182 13.82 -3.63 -0.60
N ALA A 183 14.76 -3.04 -1.31
CA ALA A 183 16.16 -3.48 -1.37
C ALA A 183 16.83 -3.74 0.01
N ARG A 184 16.44 -3.01 1.05
CA ARG A 184 16.99 -3.17 2.41
C ARG A 184 16.54 -4.44 3.13
N TRP A 185 15.48 -5.13 2.63
CA TRP A 185 15.02 -6.37 3.25
C TRP A 185 15.84 -7.58 2.81
N ASP A 186 16.63 -7.42 1.77
CA ASP A 186 17.58 -8.42 1.23
C ASP A 186 16.95 -9.81 1.00
N TYR A 187 15.69 -9.82 0.51
CA TYR A 187 15.03 -11.04 0.10
C TYR A 187 15.56 -11.51 -1.24
N TYR A 188 15.63 -12.82 -1.41
CA TYR A 188 16.00 -13.48 -2.64
C TYR A 188 14.81 -14.28 -3.19
N ASN A 189 14.57 -14.15 -4.50
CA ASN A 189 13.68 -15.01 -5.26
C ASN A 189 14.26 -15.21 -6.66
N ALA A 190 14.40 -16.47 -7.09
CA ALA A 190 15.08 -16.81 -8.33
C ALA A 190 14.38 -16.22 -9.57
N VAL A 191 13.04 -16.21 -9.61
CA VAL A 191 12.26 -15.64 -10.71
C VAL A 191 12.47 -14.13 -10.79
N TYR A 192 12.42 -13.42 -9.65
CA TYR A 192 12.66 -11.97 -9.59
C TYR A 192 14.09 -11.63 -10.05
N GLU A 193 15.09 -12.37 -9.57
CA GLU A 193 16.49 -12.18 -9.95
C GLU A 193 16.72 -12.40 -11.45
N ALA A 194 16.08 -13.42 -12.04
CA ALA A 194 16.20 -13.72 -13.45
C ALA A 194 15.45 -12.73 -14.36
N MET A 195 14.29 -12.21 -13.90
CA MET A 195 13.43 -11.36 -14.72
C MET A 195 13.71 -9.86 -14.52
N GLU A 196 13.88 -9.39 -13.27
CA GLU A 196 13.87 -7.96 -13.00
C GLU A 196 15.25 -7.33 -12.85
N LYS A 197 16.25 -8.09 -12.40
CA LYS A 197 17.60 -7.57 -12.17
C LYS A 197 18.40 -7.33 -13.46
N PRO A 198 18.35 -8.21 -14.48
CA PRO A 198 19.14 -8.03 -15.69
C PRO A 198 18.56 -6.93 -16.59
N GLU A 199 19.44 -6.21 -17.30
CA GLU A 199 19.02 -5.30 -18.38
C GLU A 199 18.50 -6.10 -19.60
N VAL A 200 19.11 -7.27 -19.85
CA VAL A 200 18.69 -8.23 -20.88
C VAL A 200 18.41 -9.55 -20.18
N VAL A 201 17.18 -10.00 -20.23
CA VAL A 201 16.75 -11.26 -19.59
C VAL A 201 17.30 -12.44 -20.36
N ASN A 202 17.97 -13.37 -19.65
CA ASN A 202 18.33 -14.66 -20.21
C ASN A 202 17.13 -15.60 -20.08
N MET A 203 16.56 -15.99 -21.21
CA MET A 203 15.31 -16.77 -21.26
C MET A 203 15.47 -18.18 -20.72
N GLU A 204 16.64 -18.82 -20.88
CA GLU A 204 16.89 -20.15 -20.32
C GLU A 204 16.85 -20.11 -18.79
N THR A 205 17.60 -19.18 -18.18
CA THR A 205 17.63 -19.00 -16.72
C THR A 205 16.25 -18.61 -16.15
N LEU A 206 15.52 -17.73 -16.85
CA LEU A 206 14.18 -17.34 -16.42
C LEU A 206 13.23 -18.54 -16.47
N LEU A 207 13.20 -19.31 -17.55
CA LEU A 207 12.31 -20.46 -17.69
C LEU A 207 12.62 -21.57 -16.69
N GLU A 208 13.90 -21.79 -16.36
CA GLU A 208 14.28 -22.71 -15.28
C GLU A 208 13.65 -22.29 -13.94
N ALA A 209 13.78 -21.02 -13.56
CA ALA A 209 13.22 -20.50 -12.32
C ALA A 209 11.68 -20.50 -12.30
N VAL A 210 11.06 -20.10 -13.41
CA VAL A 210 9.59 -20.04 -13.57
C VAL A 210 8.97 -21.43 -13.47
N ARG A 211 9.58 -22.45 -14.09
CA ARG A 211 9.13 -23.85 -14.04
C ARG A 211 9.33 -24.48 -12.68
N ALA A 212 10.40 -24.12 -11.97
CA ALA A 212 10.62 -24.57 -10.59
C ALA A 212 9.53 -24.08 -9.63
N ASP A 213 8.98 -22.87 -9.86
CA ASP A 213 7.89 -22.29 -9.06
C ASP A 213 6.49 -22.53 -9.67
N TYR A 214 6.40 -23.40 -10.68
CA TYR A 214 5.15 -23.75 -11.38
C TYR A 214 4.35 -22.54 -11.85
N CYS A 215 5.04 -21.51 -12.36
CA CYS A 215 4.37 -20.34 -12.91
C CYS A 215 3.90 -20.62 -14.34
N ARG A 216 2.58 -20.73 -14.52
CA ARG A 216 1.96 -20.97 -15.82
C ARG A 216 2.05 -19.75 -16.74
N TYR A 217 1.88 -18.56 -16.17
CA TYR A 217 1.83 -17.31 -16.93
C TYR A 217 2.98 -16.38 -16.59
N LEU A 218 3.48 -15.69 -17.63
CA LEU A 218 4.48 -14.64 -17.51
C LEU A 218 3.93 -13.36 -18.14
N VAL A 219 3.86 -12.31 -17.35
CA VAL A 219 3.53 -10.97 -17.82
C VAL A 219 4.80 -10.15 -17.87
N MET A 220 5.15 -9.63 -19.04
CA MET A 220 6.37 -8.88 -19.29
C MET A 220 6.05 -7.54 -19.93
N ASP A 221 6.70 -6.47 -19.47
CA ASP A 221 6.65 -5.17 -20.16
C ASP A 221 7.17 -5.29 -21.59
N GLU A 222 6.52 -4.64 -22.56
CA GLU A 222 6.92 -4.69 -23.96
C GLU A 222 8.33 -4.15 -24.23
N GLY A 223 8.81 -3.23 -23.37
CA GLY A 223 10.16 -2.68 -23.45
C GLY A 223 11.23 -3.59 -22.84
N LYS A 224 10.87 -4.66 -22.16
CA LYS A 224 11.82 -5.59 -21.54
C LYS A 224 12.60 -6.36 -22.63
N LYS A 225 13.91 -6.26 -22.59
CA LYS A 225 14.79 -6.93 -23.55
C LYS A 225 15.09 -8.35 -23.11
N THR A 226 15.11 -9.27 -24.05
CA THR A 226 15.44 -10.69 -23.86
C THR A 226 16.59 -11.08 -24.80
N ASP A 227 17.40 -12.06 -24.43
CA ASP A 227 18.48 -12.60 -25.27
C ASP A 227 17.94 -13.39 -26.47
N VAL A 228 16.80 -14.05 -26.27
CA VAL A 228 16.06 -14.79 -27.31
C VAL A 228 14.60 -14.34 -27.23
N PRO A 229 13.86 -14.18 -28.33
CA PRO A 229 12.43 -13.94 -28.30
C PRO A 229 11.72 -14.98 -27.42
N PRO A 230 10.79 -14.57 -26.54
CA PRO A 230 10.12 -15.51 -25.63
C PRO A 230 9.41 -16.66 -26.36
N GLU A 231 8.88 -16.39 -27.54
CA GLU A 231 8.23 -17.38 -28.40
C GLU A 231 9.23 -18.43 -28.92
N ASP A 232 10.46 -18.01 -29.28
CA ASP A 232 11.54 -18.92 -29.71
C ASP A 232 12.07 -19.76 -28.55
N ALA A 233 11.92 -19.28 -27.32
CA ALA A 233 12.21 -20.03 -26.09
C ALA A 233 11.10 -21.00 -25.69
N GLY A 234 9.99 -21.04 -26.45
CA GLY A 234 8.89 -21.98 -26.29
C GLY A 234 7.68 -21.46 -25.52
N LEU A 235 7.61 -20.14 -25.22
CA LEU A 235 6.43 -19.51 -24.64
C LEU A 235 5.37 -19.22 -25.72
N ILE A 236 4.11 -19.24 -25.33
CA ILE A 236 2.99 -18.91 -26.21
C ILE A 236 2.48 -17.52 -25.85
N LEU A 237 2.55 -16.57 -26.79
CA LEU A 237 1.94 -15.26 -26.59
C LEU A 237 0.42 -15.39 -26.61
N LEU A 238 -0.23 -15.03 -25.51
CA LEU A 238 -1.68 -15.08 -25.37
C LEU A 238 -2.35 -13.76 -25.76
N ASP A 239 -1.74 -12.63 -25.35
CA ASP A 239 -2.30 -11.29 -25.55
C ASP A 239 -1.27 -10.19 -25.32
N ILE A 240 -1.60 -8.97 -25.77
CA ILE A 240 -0.85 -7.75 -25.47
C ILE A 240 -1.85 -6.73 -24.91
N ILE A 241 -1.69 -6.36 -23.66
CA ILE A 241 -2.62 -5.47 -22.93
C ILE A 241 -1.85 -4.28 -22.37
N ASP A 242 -2.19 -3.09 -22.83
CA ASP A 242 -1.71 -1.80 -22.31
C ASP A 242 -0.17 -1.74 -22.11
N GLY A 243 0.60 -2.32 -23.07
CA GLY A 243 2.07 -2.34 -23.05
C GLY A 243 2.67 -3.54 -22.32
N TYR A 244 1.86 -4.54 -21.96
CA TYR A 244 2.33 -5.80 -21.37
C TYR A 244 2.01 -6.98 -22.29
N ARG A 245 3.00 -7.83 -22.51
CA ARG A 245 2.86 -9.12 -23.21
C ARG A 245 2.57 -10.21 -22.19
N ILE A 246 1.53 -10.98 -22.44
CA ILE A 246 1.08 -12.08 -21.58
C ILE A 246 1.43 -13.37 -22.27
N TYR A 247 2.30 -14.15 -21.65
CA TYR A 247 2.75 -15.45 -22.15
C TYR A 247 2.24 -16.58 -21.29
N GLU A 248 2.02 -17.74 -21.91
CA GLU A 248 1.82 -19.02 -21.25
C GLU A 248 3.03 -19.92 -21.46
N ASP A 249 3.52 -20.59 -20.41
CA ASP A 249 4.46 -21.67 -20.53
C ASP A 249 3.72 -23.01 -20.70
N PRO A 250 3.71 -23.59 -21.91
CA PRO A 250 2.97 -24.85 -22.17
C PRO A 250 3.51 -26.03 -21.37
N VAL A 251 4.79 -26.00 -20.97
CA VAL A 251 5.40 -27.05 -20.15
C VAL A 251 4.79 -27.03 -18.75
N THR A 252 4.72 -25.87 -18.13
CA THR A 252 4.09 -25.70 -16.81
C THR A 252 2.58 -25.93 -16.87
N ALA A 253 1.92 -25.48 -17.94
CA ALA A 253 0.49 -25.70 -18.13
C ALA A 253 0.15 -27.19 -18.11
N GLN A 254 0.88 -28.03 -18.86
CA GLN A 254 0.69 -29.47 -18.91
C GLN A 254 0.90 -30.16 -17.53
N VAL A 255 1.90 -29.72 -16.76
CA VAL A 255 2.15 -30.25 -15.41
C VAL A 255 1.02 -29.92 -14.46
N VAL A 256 0.57 -28.65 -14.44
CA VAL A 256 -0.51 -28.19 -13.56
C VAL A 256 -1.85 -28.85 -13.92
N GLU A 257 -2.18 -28.97 -15.20
CA GLU A 257 -3.39 -29.69 -15.67
C GLU A 257 -3.37 -31.17 -15.30
N GLY A 258 -2.22 -31.83 -15.41
CA GLY A 258 -2.07 -33.23 -14.98
C GLY A 258 -2.32 -33.42 -13.46
N TRP A 259 -1.93 -32.45 -12.64
CA TRP A 259 -2.27 -32.50 -11.21
C TRP A 259 -3.76 -32.31 -10.95
N MET A 260 -4.40 -31.37 -11.63
CA MET A 260 -5.84 -31.13 -11.47
C MET A 260 -6.66 -32.38 -11.82
N GLU A 261 -6.35 -33.05 -12.94
CA GLU A 261 -6.98 -34.31 -13.31
C GLU A 261 -6.76 -35.44 -12.29
N TYR A 262 -5.57 -35.49 -11.68
CA TYR A 262 -5.26 -36.48 -10.64
C TYR A 262 -6.13 -36.26 -9.39
N TYR A 263 -6.25 -35.04 -8.89
CA TYR A 263 -7.04 -34.75 -7.70
C TYR A 263 -8.55 -34.88 -7.94
N GLU A 264 -9.05 -34.53 -9.11
CA GLU A 264 -10.46 -34.73 -9.46
C GLU A 264 -10.84 -36.22 -9.45
N LYS A 265 -9.94 -37.11 -9.87
CA LYS A 265 -10.16 -38.57 -9.83
C LYS A 265 -10.09 -39.18 -8.42
N GLU A 266 -9.43 -38.52 -7.47
CA GLU A 266 -9.39 -38.98 -6.08
C GLU A 266 -10.63 -38.53 -5.28
N GLU A 267 -11.37 -37.52 -5.74
CA GLU A 267 -12.59 -37.01 -5.09
C GLU A 267 -13.87 -37.71 -5.62
N GLU A 268 -13.81 -38.49 -6.72
CA GLU A 268 -14.88 -39.33 -7.23
C GLU A 268 -14.84 -40.75 -6.60
#